data_1984a89a7e405010fe7d2263e4de6b8a
#
_entry.id   1984a89a7e405010fe7d2263e4de6b8a
#
_cell.length_a   1.000
_cell.length_b   1.000
_cell.length_c   1.000
_cell.angle_alpha   90.00
_cell.angle_beta   90.00
_cell.angle_gamma   90.00
#
_symmetry.space_group_name_H-M   'P 1'
#
loop_
_entity.id
_entity.type
_entity.pdbx_description
1 polymer ?
#
loop_
_entity_poly.entity_id
_entity_poly.type
_entity_poly.pdbx_seq_one_letter_code
_entity_poly.pdbx_strand_id
1 'polypeptide(L)'
;ADRNTMAGLFDLIEEVGPYIAALNTHVDLVDDWTSDSWSEFCKAAADADLLIFEDRKFADIGKISRSQMAGIYDIRSWADLVTSHLISGPDVVDGLQSGWGDVGRKGGVLLLAQMSSRGNLLSPEYTDEVVAKGRVHPGVFGFIGNGSWPDDLMQLRIKVGVEKMFWTPGVNLSVGDGEMGQRYGDPREAVLA
;
A
#
# COMPACT_ATOMS: atom_id res chain seq x y z
N ALA A 1 1.85 2.62 10.28
CA ALA A 1 2.06 3.35 11.53
C ALA A 1 1.38 2.57 12.65
N ASP A 2 2.14 2.18 13.68
CA ASP A 2 1.62 1.44 14.84
C ASP A 2 1.05 2.40 15.90
N ARG A 3 0.66 3.61 15.50
CA ARG A 3 0.05 4.62 16.37
C ARG A 3 -1.45 4.67 16.06
N ASN A 4 -2.26 4.14 16.97
CA ASN A 4 -3.69 3.93 16.78
C ASN A 4 -4.55 5.10 17.26
N THR A 5 -3.98 6.29 17.48
CA THR A 5 -4.72 7.50 17.85
C THR A 5 -4.38 8.66 16.93
N MET A 6 -5.31 9.58 16.76
CA MET A 6 -5.08 10.78 15.96
C MET A 6 -3.88 11.58 16.45
N ALA A 7 -3.75 11.80 17.77
CA ALA A 7 -2.60 12.48 18.34
C ALA A 7 -1.27 11.77 17.98
N GLY A 8 -1.23 10.44 18.09
CA GLY A 8 -0.05 9.66 17.70
C GLY A 8 0.28 9.73 16.21
N LEU A 9 -0.72 9.90 15.34
CA LEU A 9 -0.51 10.09 13.90
C LEU A 9 0.05 11.48 13.58
N PHE A 10 -0.39 12.53 14.28
CA PHE A 10 0.18 13.88 14.13
C PHE A 10 1.63 13.92 14.60
N ASP A 11 1.92 13.34 15.78
CA ASP A 11 3.31 13.21 16.28
C ASP A 11 4.20 12.47 15.27
N LEU A 12 3.66 11.44 14.58
CA LEU A 12 4.40 10.70 13.57
C LEU A 12 4.77 11.58 12.37
N ILE A 13 3.85 12.42 11.88
CA ILE A 13 4.14 13.37 10.78
C ILE A 13 5.29 14.30 11.18
N GLU A 14 5.25 14.85 12.39
CA GLU A 14 6.31 15.75 12.88
C GLU A 14 7.66 15.04 13.01
N GLU A 15 7.67 13.79 13.50
CA GLU A 15 8.88 13.03 13.77
C GLU A 15 9.55 12.52 12.47
N VAL A 16 8.79 11.94 11.55
CA VAL A 16 9.35 11.25 10.38
C VAL A 16 9.10 11.97 9.04
N GLY A 17 8.18 12.92 9.00
CA GLY A 17 7.81 13.62 7.77
C GLY A 17 8.99 14.11 6.94
N PRO A 18 10.03 14.75 7.53
CA PRO A 18 11.19 15.22 6.78
C PRO A 18 12.03 14.11 6.11
N TYR A 19 11.79 12.85 6.45
CA TYR A 19 12.62 11.71 6.02
C TYR A 19 11.88 10.72 5.11
N ILE A 20 10.58 10.91 4.89
CA ILE A 20 9.74 9.98 4.13
C ILE A 20 9.00 10.70 3.00
N ALA A 21 8.55 9.96 2.00
CA ALA A 21 7.73 10.47 0.89
C ALA A 21 6.25 10.07 1.02
N ALA A 22 5.93 9.06 1.81
CA ALA A 22 4.58 8.56 1.96
C ALA A 22 4.33 7.93 3.34
N LEU A 23 3.11 8.07 3.83
CA LEU A 23 2.61 7.44 5.04
C LEU A 23 1.74 6.23 4.71
N ASN A 24 2.07 5.09 5.29
CA ASN A 24 1.19 3.92 5.30
C ASN A 24 0.15 4.07 6.40
N THR A 25 -1.12 3.94 6.05
CA THR A 25 -2.23 4.02 6.99
C THR A 25 -3.12 2.78 6.96
N HIS A 26 -3.76 2.53 8.08
CA HIS A 26 -4.88 1.62 8.26
C HIS A 26 -5.96 2.39 9.02
N VAL A 27 -6.80 3.13 8.29
CA VAL A 27 -7.78 4.05 8.88
C VAL A 27 -8.75 3.35 9.83
N ASP A 28 -9.04 2.08 9.58
CA ASP A 28 -9.92 1.23 10.39
C ASP A 28 -9.30 0.75 11.72
N LEU A 29 -8.02 1.06 11.96
CA LEU A 29 -7.33 0.77 13.22
C LEU A 29 -7.14 2.02 14.10
N VAL A 30 -7.71 3.16 13.72
CA VAL A 30 -7.61 4.40 14.50
C VAL A 30 -8.75 4.48 15.51
N ASP A 31 -8.40 4.37 16.80
CA ASP A 31 -9.37 4.22 17.91
C ASP A 31 -10.28 5.43 18.10
N ASP A 32 -9.76 6.64 17.90
CA ASP A 32 -10.44 7.92 18.06
C ASP A 32 -10.72 8.64 16.73
N TRP A 33 -10.89 7.85 15.65
CA TRP A 33 -11.17 8.37 14.33
C TRP A 33 -12.49 9.16 14.28
N THR A 34 -12.44 10.33 13.67
CA THR A 34 -13.61 11.07 13.20
C THR A 34 -13.32 11.64 11.82
N SER A 35 -14.36 11.92 11.04
CA SER A 35 -14.19 12.53 9.71
C SER A 35 -13.42 13.85 9.76
N ASP A 36 -13.70 14.68 10.78
CA ASP A 36 -13.06 15.98 10.94
C ASP A 36 -11.57 15.85 11.30
N SER A 37 -11.25 15.03 12.31
CA SER A 37 -9.86 14.80 12.72
C SER A 37 -9.04 14.14 11.61
N TRP A 38 -9.66 13.25 10.81
CA TRP A 38 -8.99 12.64 9.66
C TRP A 38 -8.73 13.65 8.54
N SER A 39 -9.66 14.57 8.30
CA SER A 39 -9.46 15.67 7.34
C SER A 39 -8.29 16.59 7.74
N GLU A 40 -8.17 16.90 9.03
CA GLU A 40 -7.02 17.66 9.57
C GLU A 40 -5.71 16.89 9.40
N PHE A 41 -5.69 15.58 9.66
CA PHE A 41 -4.52 14.72 9.43
C PHE A 41 -4.11 14.69 7.95
N CYS A 42 -5.06 14.53 7.03
CA CYS A 42 -4.78 14.56 5.59
C CYS A 42 -4.19 15.91 5.16
N LYS A 43 -4.69 17.00 5.74
CA LYS A 43 -4.14 18.33 5.50
C LYS A 43 -2.71 18.45 6.03
N ALA A 44 -2.43 17.98 7.25
CA ALA A 44 -1.09 18.01 7.83
C ALA A 44 -0.10 17.19 7.00
N ALA A 45 -0.50 16.02 6.50
CA ALA A 45 0.32 15.20 5.60
C ALA A 45 0.62 15.95 4.28
N ALA A 46 -0.39 16.60 3.69
CA ALA A 46 -0.21 17.40 2.48
C ALA A 46 0.70 18.63 2.70
N ASP A 47 0.55 19.31 3.83
CA ASP A 47 1.41 20.45 4.22
C ASP A 47 2.89 20.01 4.43
N ALA A 48 3.11 18.74 4.77
CA ALA A 48 4.43 18.10 4.89
C ALA A 48 4.91 17.46 3.57
N ASP A 49 4.22 17.64 2.46
CA ASP A 49 4.52 17.06 1.13
C ASP A 49 4.54 15.52 1.12
N LEU A 50 3.67 14.90 1.92
CA LEU A 50 3.57 13.45 2.05
C LEU A 50 2.37 12.90 1.28
N LEU A 51 2.57 11.79 0.57
CA LEU A 51 1.49 10.97 0.05
C LEU A 51 0.90 10.11 1.17
N ILE A 52 -0.40 9.88 1.12
CA ILE A 52 -1.07 8.91 2.01
C ILE A 52 -1.44 7.67 1.20
N PHE A 53 -0.93 6.50 1.62
CA PHE A 53 -1.41 5.25 1.04
C PHE A 53 -2.11 4.39 2.09
N GLU A 54 -3.35 4.05 1.77
CA GLU A 54 -4.17 3.19 2.61
C GLU A 54 -3.91 1.71 2.27
N ASP A 55 -3.34 0.98 3.23
CA ASP A 55 -2.98 -0.43 3.06
C ASP A 55 -4.20 -1.35 3.30
N ARG A 56 -5.24 -1.14 2.50
CA ARG A 56 -6.54 -1.82 2.64
C ARG A 56 -6.55 -3.24 2.10
N LYS A 57 -5.64 -3.54 1.16
CA LYS A 57 -5.56 -4.83 0.46
C LYS A 57 -6.89 -5.27 -0.14
N PHE A 58 -7.49 -4.38 -0.96
CA PHE A 58 -8.73 -4.71 -1.68
C PHE A 58 -8.58 -6.04 -2.43
N ALA A 59 -9.59 -6.90 -2.37
CA ALA A 59 -9.52 -8.24 -2.95
C ALA A 59 -10.84 -8.69 -3.62
N ASP A 60 -11.84 -7.83 -3.64
CA ASP A 60 -13.15 -8.12 -4.23
C ASP A 60 -13.21 -7.64 -5.70
N ILE A 61 -14.28 -8.00 -6.41
CA ILE A 61 -14.55 -7.54 -7.78
C ILE A 61 -14.62 -6.01 -7.84
N GLY A 62 -14.32 -5.42 -8.99
CA GLY A 62 -14.20 -3.97 -9.16
C GLY A 62 -15.39 -3.17 -8.64
N LYS A 63 -16.63 -3.64 -8.87
CA LYS A 63 -17.83 -2.98 -8.36
C LYS A 63 -17.83 -2.88 -6.82
N ILE A 64 -17.49 -3.95 -6.14
CA ILE A 64 -17.50 -3.99 -4.66
C ILE A 64 -16.32 -3.18 -4.11
N SER A 65 -15.12 -3.31 -4.69
CA SER A 65 -13.95 -2.54 -4.29
C SER A 65 -14.18 -1.02 -4.45
N ARG A 66 -14.85 -0.57 -5.53
CA ARG A 66 -15.29 0.83 -5.68
C ARG A 66 -16.23 1.25 -4.54
N SER A 67 -17.19 0.40 -4.19
CA SER A 67 -18.14 0.69 -3.09
C SER A 67 -17.44 0.73 -1.73
N GLN A 68 -16.42 -0.14 -1.51
CA GLN A 68 -15.61 -0.14 -0.29
C GLN A 68 -14.80 1.15 -0.16
N MET A 69 -14.27 1.70 -1.26
CA MET A 69 -13.61 3.02 -1.25
C MET A 69 -14.55 4.16 -0.85
N ALA A 70 -15.82 4.05 -1.19
CA ALA A 70 -16.85 5.03 -0.87
C ALA A 70 -17.56 4.75 0.47
N GLY A 71 -17.08 3.78 1.26
CA GLY A 71 -17.65 3.40 2.56
C GLY A 71 -17.47 4.47 3.63
N ILE A 72 -17.61 4.06 4.90
CA ILE A 72 -17.61 4.97 6.06
C ILE A 72 -16.38 5.87 6.16
N TYR A 73 -15.23 5.40 5.70
CA TYR A 73 -13.98 6.16 5.72
C TYR A 73 -13.74 7.01 4.47
N ASP A 74 -14.59 6.90 3.46
CA ASP A 74 -14.52 7.59 2.15
C ASP A 74 -13.07 7.68 1.60
N ILE A 75 -12.39 6.54 1.54
CA ILE A 75 -10.96 6.40 1.20
C ILE A 75 -10.61 7.12 -0.10
N ARG A 76 -11.52 7.12 -1.08
CA ARG A 76 -11.37 7.78 -2.38
C ARG A 76 -11.19 9.30 -2.28
N SER A 77 -11.66 9.93 -1.20
CA SER A 77 -11.61 11.39 -1.02
C SER A 77 -10.26 11.87 -0.50
N TRP A 78 -9.41 11.01 0.06
CA TRP A 78 -8.16 11.39 0.70
C TRP A 78 -6.95 10.53 0.33
N ALA A 79 -7.08 9.21 0.13
CA ALA A 79 -5.95 8.37 -0.20
C ALA A 79 -5.38 8.68 -1.59
N ASP A 80 -4.07 8.81 -1.69
CA ASP A 80 -3.36 8.98 -2.97
C ASP A 80 -3.05 7.62 -3.60
N LEU A 81 -2.77 6.64 -2.76
CA LEU A 81 -2.50 5.26 -3.15
C LEU A 81 -3.32 4.30 -2.29
N VAL A 82 -3.70 3.17 -2.87
CA VAL A 82 -4.28 2.04 -2.14
C VAL A 82 -3.63 0.73 -2.55
N THR A 83 -3.61 -0.24 -1.63
CA THR A 83 -3.15 -1.59 -1.94
C THR A 83 -4.29 -2.49 -2.40
N SER A 84 -4.02 -3.38 -3.33
CA SER A 84 -5.00 -4.36 -3.84
C SER A 84 -4.34 -5.67 -4.25
N HIS A 85 -5.04 -6.77 -4.02
CA HIS A 85 -4.79 -8.04 -4.70
C HIS A 85 -5.38 -8.02 -6.11
N LEU A 86 -4.85 -8.86 -7.00
CA LEU A 86 -5.40 -9.07 -8.33
C LEU A 86 -6.19 -10.40 -8.43
N ILE A 87 -6.44 -11.04 -7.29
CA ILE A 87 -7.06 -12.36 -7.22
C ILE A 87 -8.49 -12.40 -7.81
N SER A 88 -9.20 -11.28 -7.74
CA SER A 88 -10.54 -11.13 -8.31
C SER A 88 -10.56 -10.71 -9.79
N GLY A 89 -9.38 -10.61 -10.42
CA GLY A 89 -9.20 -10.16 -11.79
C GLY A 89 -8.82 -8.68 -11.94
N PRO A 90 -8.41 -8.24 -13.14
CA PRO A 90 -7.88 -6.89 -13.37
C PRO A 90 -8.91 -5.77 -13.18
N ASP A 91 -10.19 -6.05 -13.33
CA ASP A 91 -11.29 -5.07 -13.18
C ASP A 91 -11.34 -4.43 -11.78
N VAL A 92 -10.67 -5.03 -10.78
CA VAL A 92 -10.51 -4.40 -9.45
C VAL A 92 -9.81 -3.04 -9.57
N VAL A 93 -8.80 -2.93 -10.42
CA VAL A 93 -8.06 -1.68 -10.63
C VAL A 93 -8.95 -0.62 -11.26
N ASP A 94 -9.73 -0.99 -12.28
CA ASP A 94 -10.71 -0.09 -12.92
C ASP A 94 -11.79 0.37 -11.94
N GLY A 95 -12.24 -0.53 -11.07
CA GLY A 95 -13.19 -0.20 -10.01
C GLY A 95 -12.64 0.84 -9.03
N LEU A 96 -11.42 0.67 -8.58
CA LEU A 96 -10.72 1.61 -7.70
C LEU A 96 -10.48 2.96 -8.39
N GLN A 97 -10.02 2.97 -9.66
CA GLN A 97 -9.85 4.19 -10.44
C GLN A 97 -11.18 4.94 -10.62
N SER A 98 -12.27 4.22 -10.86
CA SER A 98 -13.61 4.80 -10.94
C SER A 98 -14.02 5.43 -9.60
N GLY A 99 -13.62 4.83 -8.47
CA GLY A 99 -13.86 5.37 -7.14
C GLY A 99 -13.26 6.76 -6.96
N TRP A 100 -12.01 6.98 -7.34
CA TRP A 100 -11.39 8.32 -7.35
C TRP A 100 -12.07 9.26 -8.36
N GLY A 101 -12.43 8.74 -9.53
CA GLY A 101 -13.15 9.51 -10.56
C GLY A 101 -14.47 10.09 -10.07
N ASP A 102 -15.22 9.38 -9.20
CA ASP A 102 -16.48 9.83 -8.62
C ASP A 102 -16.37 11.14 -7.82
N VAL A 103 -15.19 11.42 -7.27
CA VAL A 103 -14.90 12.61 -6.47
C VAL A 103 -13.91 13.57 -7.18
N GLY A 104 -13.67 13.36 -8.46
CA GLY A 104 -12.80 14.21 -9.27
C GLY A 104 -11.31 14.11 -8.93
N ARG A 105 -10.89 13.03 -8.25
CA ARG A 105 -9.50 12.78 -7.88
C ARG A 105 -8.86 11.75 -8.80
N LYS A 106 -7.55 11.65 -8.70
CA LYS A 106 -6.73 10.59 -9.28
C LYS A 106 -5.94 9.94 -8.15
N GLY A 107 -5.74 8.65 -8.25
CA GLY A 107 -4.90 7.89 -7.34
C GLY A 107 -4.24 6.71 -8.03
N GLY A 108 -3.38 6.01 -7.32
CA GLY A 108 -2.63 4.88 -7.83
C GLY A 108 -2.89 3.59 -7.04
N VAL A 109 -2.93 2.47 -7.75
CA VAL A 109 -3.04 1.17 -7.12
C VAL A 109 -1.66 0.53 -6.98
N LEU A 110 -1.33 0.06 -5.77
CA LEU A 110 -0.19 -0.79 -5.47
C LEU A 110 -0.67 -2.24 -5.44
N LEU A 111 -0.25 -3.05 -6.41
CA LEU A 111 -0.64 -4.46 -6.49
C LEU A 111 0.27 -5.34 -5.63
N LEU A 112 -0.34 -6.20 -4.81
CA LEU A 112 0.40 -7.20 -4.04
C LEU A 112 0.89 -8.30 -4.96
N ALA A 113 2.14 -8.20 -5.40
CA ALA A 113 2.81 -9.25 -6.18
C ALA A 113 3.34 -10.36 -5.28
N GLN A 114 3.79 -10.01 -4.06
CA GLN A 114 4.25 -10.93 -3.04
C GLN A 114 3.74 -10.47 -1.65
N MET A 115 3.85 -11.35 -0.67
CA MET A 115 3.56 -11.05 0.73
C MET A 115 4.70 -11.52 1.64
N SER A 116 4.99 -10.75 2.69
CA SER A 116 6.02 -11.08 3.68
C SER A 116 5.56 -12.13 4.70
N SER A 117 4.26 -12.41 4.81
CA SER A 117 3.73 -13.37 5.79
C SER A 117 4.10 -14.80 5.44
N ARG A 118 4.51 -15.57 6.47
CA ARG A 118 4.83 -16.98 6.33
C ARG A 118 3.58 -17.81 5.98
N GLY A 119 3.72 -18.70 4.99
CA GLY A 119 2.63 -19.61 4.60
C GLY A 119 1.51 -18.95 3.78
N ASN A 120 1.73 -17.76 3.24
CA ASN A 120 0.78 -17.19 2.30
C ASN A 120 0.67 -18.05 1.02
N LEU A 121 -0.45 -17.90 0.32
CA LEU A 121 -0.80 -18.73 -0.84
C LEU A 121 -0.44 -18.09 -2.20
N LEU A 122 0.29 -16.98 -2.22
CA LEU A 122 0.72 -16.37 -3.47
C LEU A 122 1.84 -17.20 -4.09
N SER A 123 1.54 -17.83 -5.23
CA SER A 123 2.51 -18.63 -5.98
C SER A 123 3.36 -17.78 -6.93
N PRO A 124 4.51 -18.29 -7.41
CA PRO A 124 5.29 -17.62 -8.45
C PRO A 124 4.48 -17.29 -9.70
N GLU A 125 3.58 -18.18 -10.13
CA GLU A 125 2.71 -18.00 -11.28
C GLU A 125 1.71 -16.84 -11.05
N TYR A 126 1.16 -16.73 -9.84
CA TYR A 126 0.32 -15.60 -9.46
C TYR A 126 1.12 -14.29 -9.53
N THR A 127 2.34 -14.27 -8.99
CA THR A 127 3.24 -13.12 -9.06
C THR A 127 3.50 -12.69 -10.50
N ASP A 128 3.81 -13.63 -11.39
CA ASP A 128 4.07 -13.36 -12.80
C ASP A 128 2.84 -12.76 -13.51
N GLU A 129 1.65 -13.29 -13.25
CA GLU A 129 0.39 -12.75 -13.78
C GLU A 129 0.09 -11.34 -13.27
N VAL A 130 0.29 -11.09 -11.97
CA VAL A 130 0.10 -9.76 -11.37
C VAL A 130 1.04 -8.74 -12.02
N VAL A 131 2.31 -9.08 -12.19
CA VAL A 131 3.29 -8.20 -12.81
C VAL A 131 2.96 -7.95 -14.28
N ALA A 132 2.66 -9.01 -15.05
CA ALA A 132 2.34 -8.90 -16.46
C ALA A 132 1.13 -7.98 -16.72
N LYS A 133 0.05 -8.15 -15.94
CA LYS A 133 -1.16 -7.33 -16.05
C LYS A 133 -0.96 -5.91 -15.51
N GLY A 134 -0.31 -5.79 -14.36
CA GLY A 134 -0.13 -4.50 -13.68
C GLY A 134 0.82 -3.56 -14.41
N ARG A 135 1.87 -4.06 -15.06
CA ARG A 135 2.83 -3.21 -15.80
C ARG A 135 2.19 -2.39 -16.91
N VAL A 136 1.23 -2.96 -17.60
CA VAL A 136 0.56 -2.30 -18.74
C VAL A 136 -0.68 -1.50 -18.32
N HIS A 137 -1.16 -1.67 -17.09
CA HIS A 137 -2.36 -0.99 -16.63
C HIS A 137 -2.06 0.44 -16.15
N PRO A 138 -2.71 1.47 -16.71
CA PRO A 138 -2.41 2.87 -16.38
C PRO A 138 -2.74 3.24 -14.93
N GLY A 139 -3.73 2.59 -14.32
CA GLY A 139 -4.13 2.81 -12.92
C GLY A 139 -3.22 2.14 -11.89
N VAL A 140 -2.29 1.29 -12.32
CA VAL A 140 -1.31 0.67 -11.43
C VAL A 140 -0.10 1.58 -11.29
N PHE A 141 0.12 2.08 -10.08
CA PHE A 141 1.26 2.90 -9.72
C PHE A 141 2.52 2.06 -9.46
N GLY A 142 2.34 0.90 -8.83
CA GLY A 142 3.46 0.04 -8.47
C GLY A 142 3.06 -1.31 -7.89
N PHE A 143 4.03 -1.96 -7.30
CA PHE A 143 3.90 -3.31 -6.76
C PHE A 143 4.45 -3.42 -5.34
N ILE A 144 3.83 -4.29 -4.56
CA ILE A 144 4.33 -4.70 -3.25
C ILE A 144 5.10 -6.01 -3.40
N GLY A 145 6.37 -6.01 -2.99
CA GLY A 145 7.23 -7.20 -2.94
C GLY A 145 7.46 -7.69 -1.52
N ASN A 146 8.20 -8.79 -1.40
CA ASN A 146 8.57 -9.35 -0.10
C ASN A 146 10.03 -8.99 0.27
N GLY A 147 10.20 -8.04 1.18
CA GLY A 147 11.50 -7.59 1.63
C GLY A 147 12.29 -8.57 2.51
N SER A 148 11.69 -9.70 2.89
CA SER A 148 12.35 -10.70 3.73
C SER A 148 13.31 -11.63 2.96
N TRP A 149 13.27 -11.59 1.62
CA TRP A 149 14.06 -12.44 0.74
C TRP A 149 14.72 -11.60 -0.36
N PRO A 150 15.97 -11.15 -0.17
CA PRO A 150 16.65 -10.26 -1.12
C PRO A 150 16.73 -10.79 -2.55
N ASP A 151 17.00 -12.09 -2.73
CA ASP A 151 17.09 -12.69 -4.07
C ASP A 151 15.74 -12.68 -4.80
N ASP A 152 14.65 -13.04 -4.10
CA ASP A 152 13.29 -13.00 -4.65
C ASP A 152 12.87 -11.56 -4.96
N LEU A 153 13.27 -10.62 -4.10
CA LEU A 153 13.01 -9.19 -4.27
C LEU A 153 13.70 -8.66 -5.53
N MET A 154 14.97 -9.00 -5.72
CA MET A 154 15.74 -8.63 -6.91
C MET A 154 15.10 -9.19 -8.18
N GLN A 155 14.71 -10.46 -8.18
CA GLN A 155 14.03 -11.07 -9.33
C GLN A 155 12.71 -10.39 -9.65
N LEU A 156 11.92 -10.07 -8.64
CA LEU A 156 10.67 -9.32 -8.81
C LEU A 156 10.95 -7.91 -9.36
N ARG A 157 11.93 -7.21 -8.83
CA ARG A 157 12.35 -5.88 -9.30
C ARG A 157 12.69 -5.87 -10.78
N ILE A 158 13.45 -6.87 -11.24
CA ILE A 158 13.78 -7.04 -12.66
C ILE A 158 12.52 -7.23 -13.51
N LYS A 159 11.57 -8.06 -13.05
CA LYS A 159 10.29 -8.30 -13.74
C LYS A 159 9.42 -7.05 -13.80
N VAL A 160 9.35 -6.30 -12.72
CA VAL A 160 8.56 -5.05 -12.62
C VAL A 160 9.14 -3.97 -13.53
N GLY A 161 10.46 -3.85 -13.62
CA GLY A 161 11.13 -2.82 -14.41
C GLY A 161 11.18 -1.46 -13.71
N VAL A 162 11.67 -0.44 -14.42
CA VAL A 162 11.94 0.89 -13.84
C VAL A 162 10.76 1.86 -13.92
N GLU A 163 9.74 1.53 -14.69
CA GLU A 163 8.60 2.43 -14.96
C GLU A 163 7.52 2.41 -13.86
N LYS A 164 7.59 1.45 -12.95
CA LYS A 164 6.64 1.28 -11.85
C LYS A 164 7.36 1.33 -10.52
N MET A 165 6.71 1.93 -9.53
CA MET A 165 7.22 1.96 -8.17
C MET A 165 7.24 0.56 -7.57
N PHE A 166 8.22 0.34 -6.71
CA PHE A 166 8.39 -0.94 -6.02
C PHE A 166 8.48 -0.71 -4.51
N TRP A 167 7.57 -1.32 -3.78
CA TRP A 167 7.42 -1.14 -2.34
C TRP A 167 7.64 -2.46 -1.62
N THR A 168 8.34 -2.41 -0.52
CA THR A 168 8.75 -3.60 0.24
C THR A 168 8.40 -3.44 1.71
N PRO A 169 7.37 -4.14 2.20
CA PRO A 169 7.10 -4.25 3.63
C PRO A 169 8.07 -5.23 4.29
N GLY A 170 8.06 -5.26 5.62
CA GLY A 170 8.89 -6.18 6.38
C GLY A 170 10.36 -5.82 6.38
N VAL A 171 10.68 -4.52 6.33
CA VAL A 171 12.06 -4.02 6.46
C VAL A 171 12.22 -3.42 7.85
N ASN A 172 13.17 -3.94 8.64
CA ASN A 172 13.43 -3.51 10.00
C ASN A 172 14.91 -3.75 10.38
N LEU A 173 15.44 -2.94 11.29
CA LEU A 173 16.77 -3.16 11.87
C LEU A 173 16.88 -4.48 12.65
N SER A 174 15.76 -4.96 13.21
CA SER A 174 15.66 -6.28 13.83
C SER A 174 15.23 -7.31 12.79
N VAL A 175 16.20 -8.03 12.24
CA VAL A 175 15.97 -9.11 11.25
C VAL A 175 15.41 -10.34 11.96
N GLY A 176 14.45 -11.03 11.33
CA GLY A 176 13.94 -12.30 11.79
C GLY A 176 12.41 -12.42 11.74
N ASP A 177 11.89 -13.45 12.39
CA ASP A 177 10.44 -13.67 12.48
C ASP A 177 9.82 -12.75 13.55
N GLY A 178 8.83 -11.99 13.14
CA GLY A 178 7.94 -11.23 14.03
C GLY A 178 6.73 -12.04 14.48
N GLU A 179 5.82 -11.39 15.17
CA GLU A 179 4.57 -11.99 15.62
C GLU A 179 3.65 -12.34 14.44
N MET A 180 2.75 -13.31 14.65
CA MET A 180 1.72 -13.71 13.69
C MET A 180 2.23 -14.07 12.28
N GLY A 181 3.48 -14.53 12.16
CA GLY A 181 4.07 -14.95 10.89
C GLY A 181 4.65 -13.82 10.03
N GLN A 182 4.71 -12.59 10.53
CA GLN A 182 5.44 -11.51 9.86
C GLN A 182 6.94 -11.82 9.83
N ARG A 183 7.62 -11.45 8.73
CA ARG A 183 9.07 -11.57 8.56
C ARG A 183 9.67 -10.21 8.29
N TYR A 184 10.87 -10.01 8.80
CA TYR A 184 11.62 -8.76 8.63
C TYR A 184 12.97 -9.04 7.97
N GLY A 185 13.29 -8.23 6.94
CA GLY A 185 14.58 -8.19 6.26
C GLY A 185 15.41 -6.99 6.67
N ASP A 186 16.70 -7.06 6.40
CA ASP A 186 17.64 -5.96 6.66
C ASP A 186 17.40 -4.79 5.69
N PRO A 187 17.37 -3.53 6.16
CA PRO A 187 17.14 -2.37 5.31
C PRO A 187 18.20 -2.20 4.20
N ARG A 188 19.47 -2.52 4.47
CA ARG A 188 20.54 -2.40 3.49
C ARG A 188 20.37 -3.42 2.36
N GLU A 189 20.03 -4.66 2.71
CA GLU A 189 19.79 -5.71 1.72
C GLU A 189 18.56 -5.37 0.87
N ALA A 190 17.51 -4.84 1.46
CA ALA A 190 16.30 -4.42 0.74
C ALA A 190 16.56 -3.28 -0.27
N VAL A 191 17.52 -2.39 0.02
CA VAL A 191 17.90 -1.29 -0.90
C VAL A 191 18.83 -1.78 -2.01
N LEU A 192 19.68 -2.77 -1.74
CA LEU A 192 20.63 -3.31 -2.71
C LEU A 192 20.02 -4.32 -3.69
N ALA A 193 18.86 -4.90 -3.34
CA ALA A 193 18.07 -5.78 -4.21
C ALA A 193 17.28 -4.97 -5.23
#